data_e8863f50424e533bed075c5f269c6ba8
#
_entry.id   e8863f50424e533bed075c5f269c6ba8
#
_cell.length_a   1.000
_cell.length_b   1.000
_cell.length_c   1.000
_cell.angle_alpha   90.00
_cell.angle_beta   90.00
_cell.angle_gamma   90.00
#
_symmetry.space_group_name_H-M   'P 1'
#
loop_
_entity.id
_entity.type
_entity.pdbx_description
1 polymer ?
#
loop_
_entity_poly.entity_id
_entity_poly.type
_entity_poly.pdbx_seq_one_letter_code
_entity_poly.pdbx_strand_id
1 'polypeptide(L)'
;MISVFHICPARSDKNLGKACNDIIRALPDDSWICQRDIDTLPLDHVSFIRQCEDIAKANEYGLVSCMTNRLGLPWQLVYDEIQPENQINMINEVDVAKNKAYKYGSTVEEAPREVAGVMMLFPKSVWLEVGGFKEGGIIWGNQLLDNIFYEAVKAKGHKVGIAKGIYLFHLYRFGKDRKDKTHLS
;
A
#
# COMPACT_ATOMS: atom_id res chain seq x y z
N MET A 1 5.06 -7.28 -22.21
CA MET A 1 4.12 -7.73 -21.13
C MET A 1 4.53 -6.98 -19.88
N ILE A 2 3.62 -6.25 -19.22
CA ILE A 2 3.95 -5.53 -17.99
C ILE A 2 4.03 -6.54 -16.85
N SER A 3 5.12 -6.52 -16.10
CA SER A 3 5.31 -7.39 -14.93
C SER A 3 5.11 -6.60 -13.64
N VAL A 4 4.26 -7.11 -12.74
CA VAL A 4 4.05 -6.57 -11.40
C VAL A 4 4.80 -7.44 -10.40
N PHE A 5 5.76 -6.87 -9.68
CA PHE A 5 6.53 -7.56 -8.64
C PHE A 5 5.96 -7.23 -7.27
N HIS A 6 5.51 -8.26 -6.56
CA HIS A 6 4.98 -8.13 -5.21
C HIS A 6 6.10 -8.27 -4.19
N ILE A 7 6.34 -7.25 -3.38
CA ILE A 7 7.39 -7.22 -2.37
C ILE A 7 6.85 -6.89 -0.98
N CYS A 8 7.40 -7.56 0.04
CA CYS A 8 7.15 -7.26 1.44
C CYS A 8 8.51 -7.07 2.13
N PRO A 9 9.14 -5.90 1.96
CA PRO A 9 10.48 -5.67 2.47
C PRO A 9 10.48 -5.63 3.99
N ALA A 10 11.52 -6.22 4.60
CA ALA A 10 11.75 -6.19 6.03
C ALA A 10 13.26 -6.19 6.32
N ARG A 11 13.65 -5.50 7.40
CA ARG A 11 15.04 -5.46 7.89
C ARG A 11 15.08 -5.38 9.41
N SER A 12 16.06 -6.03 10.00
CA SER A 12 16.26 -6.00 11.45
C SER A 12 16.72 -4.62 11.97
N ASP A 13 17.37 -3.82 11.12
CA ASP A 13 17.84 -2.47 11.43
C ASP A 13 16.75 -1.38 11.23
N LYS A 14 15.52 -1.80 10.96
CA LYS A 14 14.35 -0.92 10.72
C LYS A 14 14.53 0.07 9.55
N ASN A 15 15.53 -0.10 8.70
CA ASN A 15 15.75 0.74 7.52
C ASN A 15 14.90 0.22 6.34
N LEU A 16 13.58 0.41 6.45
CA LEU A 16 12.61 -0.06 5.46
C LEU A 16 12.87 0.56 4.07
N GLY A 17 13.19 1.86 4.01
CA GLY A 17 13.49 2.54 2.76
C GLY A 17 14.66 1.88 2.01
N LYS A 18 15.73 1.52 2.73
CA LYS A 18 16.84 0.78 2.14
C LYS A 18 16.42 -0.61 1.67
N ALA A 19 15.63 -1.34 2.45
CA ALA A 19 15.13 -2.66 2.05
C ALA A 19 14.33 -2.58 0.75
N CYS A 20 13.41 -1.61 0.62
CA CYS A 20 12.68 -1.37 -0.61
C CYS A 20 13.62 -1.06 -1.78
N ASN A 21 14.52 -0.10 -1.59
CA ASN A 21 15.43 0.35 -2.63
C ASN A 21 16.33 -0.78 -3.14
N ASP A 22 16.89 -1.60 -2.25
CA ASP A 22 17.78 -2.71 -2.63
C ASP A 22 17.05 -3.74 -3.51
N ILE A 23 15.80 -4.06 -3.18
CA ILE A 23 14.98 -4.98 -3.98
C ILE A 23 14.61 -4.33 -5.33
N ILE A 24 14.12 -3.10 -5.33
CA ILE A 24 13.63 -2.42 -6.54
C ILE A 24 14.75 -2.18 -7.54
N ARG A 25 15.97 -1.87 -7.10
CA ARG A 25 17.13 -1.72 -7.98
C ARG A 25 17.42 -2.98 -8.80
N ALA A 26 17.17 -4.16 -8.23
CA ALA A 26 17.41 -5.45 -8.90
C ALA A 26 16.32 -5.86 -9.89
N LEU A 27 15.16 -5.19 -9.90
CA LEU A 27 14.06 -5.50 -10.83
C LEU A 27 14.30 -4.88 -12.21
N PRO A 28 13.69 -5.40 -13.29
CA PRO A 28 13.71 -4.80 -14.62
C PRO A 28 13.18 -3.36 -14.63
N ASP A 29 13.64 -2.51 -15.54
CA ASP A 29 13.30 -1.08 -15.55
C ASP A 29 11.84 -0.81 -15.96
N ASP A 30 11.23 -1.70 -16.73
CA ASP A 30 9.82 -1.65 -17.14
C ASP A 30 8.85 -2.28 -16.14
N SER A 31 9.33 -2.59 -14.92
CA SER A 31 8.53 -3.23 -13.87
C SER A 31 7.57 -2.27 -13.20
N TRP A 32 6.46 -2.84 -12.72
CA TRP A 32 5.64 -2.27 -11.66
C TRP A 32 5.95 -2.95 -10.34
N ILE A 33 5.89 -2.20 -9.27
CA ILE A 33 6.17 -2.66 -7.91
C ILE A 33 4.87 -2.57 -7.09
N CYS A 34 4.46 -3.67 -6.49
CA CYS A 34 3.45 -3.72 -5.45
C CYS A 34 4.13 -3.97 -4.11
N GLN A 35 4.54 -2.91 -3.44
CA GLN A 35 5.07 -2.98 -2.08
C GLN A 35 3.91 -3.05 -1.09
N ARG A 36 4.01 -3.95 -0.10
CA ARG A 36 3.02 -4.12 0.96
C ARG A 36 3.69 -4.21 2.33
N ASP A 37 2.99 -3.76 3.35
CA ASP A 37 3.39 -4.03 4.72
C ASP A 37 3.31 -5.53 5.04
N ILE A 38 4.23 -6.01 5.87
CA ILE A 38 4.35 -7.43 6.20
C ILE A 38 3.14 -7.97 6.99
N ASP A 39 2.40 -7.10 7.66
CA ASP A 39 1.20 -7.42 8.44
C ASP A 39 -0.11 -7.23 7.65
N THR A 40 -0.04 -7.27 6.32
CA THR A 40 -1.20 -7.21 5.42
C THR A 40 -1.46 -8.54 4.72
N LEU A 41 -2.74 -8.90 4.58
CA LEU A 41 -3.18 -10.15 3.95
C LEU A 41 -4.16 -9.87 2.80
N PRO A 42 -3.84 -10.26 1.56
CA PRO A 42 -4.79 -10.26 0.45
C PRO A 42 -5.70 -11.50 0.55
N LEU A 43 -6.89 -11.31 1.11
CA LEU A 43 -7.83 -12.43 1.36
C LEU A 43 -8.48 -13.00 0.09
N ASP A 44 -8.53 -12.23 -0.99
CA ASP A 44 -8.83 -12.70 -2.36
C ASP A 44 -7.59 -12.51 -3.24
N HIS A 45 -6.65 -13.42 -3.08
CA HIS A 45 -5.33 -13.34 -3.70
C HIS A 45 -5.37 -13.30 -5.23
N VAL A 46 -6.25 -14.08 -5.85
CA VAL A 46 -6.36 -14.15 -7.33
C VAL A 46 -6.86 -12.82 -7.89
N SER A 47 -7.92 -12.26 -7.31
CA SER A 47 -8.43 -10.96 -7.73
C SER A 47 -7.44 -9.84 -7.45
N PHE A 48 -6.73 -9.91 -6.32
CA PHE A 48 -5.69 -8.95 -5.94
C PHE A 48 -4.58 -8.86 -7.02
N ILE A 49 -3.99 -9.99 -7.42
CA ILE A 49 -2.93 -10.01 -8.44
C ILE A 49 -3.45 -9.46 -9.75
N ARG A 50 -4.61 -9.96 -10.24
CA ARG A 50 -5.20 -9.50 -11.50
C ARG A 50 -5.47 -8.01 -11.49
N GLN A 51 -6.01 -7.46 -10.41
CA GLN A 51 -6.31 -6.02 -10.31
C GLN A 51 -5.03 -5.18 -10.33
N CYS A 52 -3.97 -5.61 -9.65
CA CYS A 52 -2.66 -4.93 -9.72
C CYS A 52 -2.12 -4.90 -11.16
N GLU A 53 -2.22 -6.02 -11.90
CA GLU A 53 -1.81 -6.09 -13.30
C GLU A 53 -2.66 -5.20 -14.21
N ASP A 54 -3.98 -5.16 -14.01
CA ASP A 54 -4.88 -4.34 -14.81
C ASP A 54 -4.64 -2.84 -14.57
N ILE A 55 -4.40 -2.43 -13.31
CA ILE A 55 -4.04 -1.06 -12.95
C ILE A 55 -2.69 -0.68 -13.58
N ALA A 56 -1.70 -1.58 -13.53
CA ALA A 56 -0.40 -1.38 -14.15
C ALA A 56 -0.51 -1.23 -15.68
N LYS A 57 -1.35 -2.03 -16.34
CA LYS A 57 -1.61 -1.93 -17.79
C LYS A 57 -2.28 -0.61 -18.18
N ALA A 58 -3.22 -0.11 -17.37
CA ALA A 58 -3.85 1.19 -17.60
C ALA A 58 -2.85 2.35 -17.47
N ASN A 59 -1.88 2.25 -16.58
CA ASN A 59 -0.76 3.20 -16.39
C ASN A 59 -1.22 4.68 -16.22
N GLU A 60 -2.33 4.89 -15.50
CA GLU A 60 -2.92 6.23 -15.32
C GLU A 60 -2.41 6.97 -14.09
N TYR A 61 -1.80 6.23 -13.13
CA TYR A 61 -1.38 6.73 -11.83
C TYR A 61 0.10 6.46 -11.58
N GLY A 62 0.78 7.40 -10.94
CA GLY A 62 2.14 7.22 -10.48
C GLY A 62 2.25 6.46 -9.16
N LEU A 63 1.17 6.44 -8.37
CA LEU A 63 1.09 5.70 -7.11
C LEU A 63 -0.38 5.33 -6.86
N VAL A 64 -0.62 4.06 -6.51
CA VAL A 64 -1.94 3.57 -6.12
C VAL A 64 -1.84 2.83 -4.79
N SER A 65 -2.68 3.21 -3.83
CA SER A 65 -2.88 2.48 -2.58
C SER A 65 -4.20 1.69 -2.60
N CYS A 66 -4.62 1.10 -1.49
CA CYS A 66 -5.80 0.24 -1.43
C CYS A 66 -6.72 0.55 -0.26
N MET A 67 -7.83 -0.18 -0.17
CA MET A 67 -8.74 -0.20 0.96
C MET A 67 -8.28 -1.19 2.02
N THR A 68 -8.60 -0.93 3.30
CA THR A 68 -8.26 -1.79 4.44
C THR A 68 -9.30 -1.68 5.56
N ASN A 69 -9.24 -2.57 6.54
CA ASN A 69 -10.10 -2.55 7.74
C ASN A 69 -9.56 -1.69 8.89
N ARG A 70 -8.24 -1.50 8.96
CA ARG A 70 -7.58 -0.84 10.10
C ARG A 70 -6.47 0.08 9.63
N LEU A 71 -6.69 1.40 9.76
CA LEU A 71 -5.74 2.42 9.35
C LEU A 71 -6.12 3.77 9.98
N GLY A 72 -5.16 4.69 10.07
CA GLY A 72 -5.40 6.05 10.55
C GLY A 72 -6.05 7.01 9.53
N LEU A 73 -6.21 6.59 8.28
CA LEU A 73 -6.76 7.41 7.18
C LEU A 73 -8.17 6.94 6.80
N PRO A 74 -9.23 7.68 7.14
CA PRO A 74 -10.63 7.25 6.95
C PRO A 74 -11.00 6.93 5.50
N TRP A 75 -10.42 7.64 4.52
CA TRP A 75 -10.74 7.43 3.10
C TRP A 75 -10.20 6.14 2.49
N GLN A 76 -9.36 5.40 3.23
CA GLN A 76 -8.89 4.07 2.88
C GLN A 76 -9.56 2.96 3.71
N LEU A 77 -10.47 3.28 4.61
CA LEU A 77 -11.20 2.28 5.38
C LEU A 77 -12.40 1.73 4.59
N VAL A 78 -12.65 0.43 4.73
CA VAL A 78 -13.87 -0.22 4.18
C VAL A 78 -15.05 -0.05 5.12
N TYR A 79 -14.79 0.27 6.38
CA TYR A 79 -15.75 0.57 7.44
C TYR A 79 -15.68 2.07 7.78
N ASP A 80 -16.71 2.61 8.42
CA ASP A 80 -16.76 4.02 8.80
C ASP A 80 -15.67 4.39 9.83
N GLU A 81 -15.17 3.38 10.56
CA GLU A 81 -14.10 3.53 11.55
C GLU A 81 -13.11 2.35 11.53
N ILE A 82 -12.03 2.46 12.29
CA ILE A 82 -11.09 1.35 12.50
C ILE A 82 -11.83 0.20 13.17
N GLN A 83 -11.87 -0.94 12.48
CA GLN A 83 -12.55 -2.13 12.95
C GLN A 83 -11.99 -2.60 14.31
N PRO A 84 -12.82 -2.74 15.37
CA PRO A 84 -12.40 -3.31 16.64
C PRO A 84 -12.00 -4.78 16.50
N GLU A 85 -10.98 -5.22 17.24
CA GLU A 85 -10.47 -6.60 17.15
C GLU A 85 -11.52 -7.66 17.49
N ASN A 86 -12.36 -7.39 18.51
CA ASN A 86 -13.43 -8.28 18.91
C ASN A 86 -14.61 -8.39 17.92
N GLN A 87 -14.61 -7.56 16.88
CA GLN A 87 -15.59 -7.60 15.79
C GLN A 87 -15.02 -8.26 14.52
N ILE A 88 -13.74 -8.66 14.53
CA ILE A 88 -13.12 -9.30 13.39
C ILE A 88 -13.63 -10.75 13.27
N ASN A 89 -14.19 -11.04 12.09
CA ASN A 89 -14.53 -12.38 11.68
C ASN A 89 -13.90 -12.64 10.30
N MET A 90 -12.91 -13.51 10.24
CA MET A 90 -12.15 -13.77 9.02
C MET A 90 -12.99 -14.27 7.85
N ILE A 91 -14.10 -14.97 8.09
CA ILE A 91 -15.03 -15.38 7.02
C ILE A 91 -15.68 -14.14 6.39
N ASN A 92 -16.15 -13.21 7.23
CA ASN A 92 -16.74 -11.96 6.76
C ASN A 92 -15.70 -11.10 6.01
N GLU A 93 -14.44 -11.09 6.47
CA GLU A 93 -13.36 -10.33 5.80
C GLU A 93 -13.04 -10.88 4.40
N VAL A 94 -13.11 -12.20 4.23
CA VAL A 94 -12.99 -12.82 2.89
C VAL A 94 -14.15 -12.40 2.00
N ASP A 95 -15.36 -12.35 2.52
CA ASP A 95 -16.53 -11.91 1.76
C ASP A 95 -16.45 -10.42 1.42
N VAL A 96 -15.94 -9.58 2.32
CA VAL A 96 -15.65 -8.16 2.04
C VAL A 96 -14.66 -8.04 0.88
N ALA A 97 -13.56 -8.81 0.90
CA ALA A 97 -12.56 -8.80 -0.17
C ALA A 97 -13.18 -9.15 -1.53
N LYS A 98 -13.92 -10.26 -1.60
CA LYS A 98 -14.60 -10.72 -2.81
C LYS A 98 -15.64 -9.73 -3.32
N ASN A 99 -16.46 -9.17 -2.42
CA ASN A 99 -17.49 -8.20 -2.76
C ASN A 99 -16.88 -6.89 -3.29
N LYS A 100 -15.77 -6.41 -2.70
CA LYS A 100 -15.05 -5.25 -3.21
C LYS A 100 -14.48 -5.53 -4.60
N ALA A 101 -13.81 -6.68 -4.79
CA ALA A 101 -13.27 -7.09 -6.08
C ALA A 101 -14.36 -7.21 -7.16
N TYR A 102 -15.51 -7.82 -6.83
CA TYR A 102 -16.63 -7.94 -7.73
C TYR A 102 -17.26 -6.58 -8.10
N LYS A 103 -17.48 -5.72 -7.11
CA LYS A 103 -18.18 -4.44 -7.30
C LYS A 103 -17.33 -3.40 -8.05
N TYR A 104 -16.05 -3.32 -7.74
CA TYR A 104 -15.19 -2.23 -8.20
C TYR A 104 -14.10 -2.68 -9.19
N GLY A 105 -13.80 -3.98 -9.26
CA GLY A 105 -12.73 -4.48 -10.14
C GLY A 105 -11.43 -3.71 -9.94
N SER A 106 -10.85 -3.27 -11.06
CA SER A 106 -9.59 -2.50 -11.09
C SER A 106 -9.83 -0.98 -11.05
N THR A 107 -11.01 -0.52 -10.61
CA THR A 107 -11.33 0.91 -10.51
C THR A 107 -10.41 1.59 -9.49
N VAL A 108 -9.78 2.67 -9.93
CA VAL A 108 -8.97 3.57 -9.09
C VAL A 108 -9.65 4.92 -9.03
N GLU A 109 -9.86 5.43 -7.82
CA GLU A 109 -10.33 6.80 -7.58
C GLU A 109 -9.16 7.67 -7.15
N GLU A 110 -9.12 8.93 -7.58
CA GLU A 110 -8.08 9.85 -7.13
C GLU A 110 -8.13 10.01 -5.61
N ALA A 111 -6.98 9.92 -4.97
CA ALA A 111 -6.88 10.06 -3.52
C ALA A 111 -7.20 11.50 -3.11
N PRO A 112 -8.12 11.73 -2.16
CA PRO A 112 -8.48 13.09 -1.73
C PRO A 112 -7.33 13.78 -0.99
N ARG A 113 -6.43 13.00 -0.40
CA ARG A 113 -5.28 13.45 0.40
C ARG A 113 -4.17 12.39 0.33
N GLU A 114 -3.22 12.44 1.27
CA GLU A 114 -2.16 11.44 1.43
C GLU A 114 -2.72 10.00 1.50
N VAL A 115 -1.92 9.04 1.09
CA VAL A 115 -2.22 7.61 1.20
C VAL A 115 -1.22 6.93 2.10
N ALA A 116 -1.67 5.95 2.87
CA ALA A 116 -0.81 5.13 3.70
C ALA A 116 -0.14 4.02 2.91
N GLY A 117 1.04 3.65 3.35
CA GLY A 117 1.91 2.67 2.72
C GLY A 117 1.51 1.21 2.92
N VAL A 118 0.30 0.94 3.46
CA VAL A 118 -0.24 -0.42 3.62
C VAL A 118 -0.13 -1.23 2.32
N MET A 119 -0.31 -0.58 1.20
CA MET A 119 0.05 -1.01 -0.14
C MET A 119 0.47 0.21 -0.97
N MET A 120 1.55 0.07 -1.71
CA MET A 120 1.98 1.04 -2.71
C MET A 120 2.25 0.32 -4.03
N LEU A 121 1.44 0.59 -5.05
CA LEU A 121 1.57 0.08 -6.41
C LEU A 121 2.01 1.23 -7.32
N PHE A 122 3.19 1.12 -7.93
CA PHE A 122 3.79 2.17 -8.73
C PHE A 122 4.75 1.61 -9.79
N PRO A 123 4.98 2.31 -10.92
CA PRO A 123 5.99 1.91 -11.89
C PRO A 123 7.41 2.23 -11.39
N LYS A 124 8.39 1.39 -11.73
CA LYS A 124 9.81 1.63 -11.38
C LYS A 124 10.31 2.98 -11.91
N SER A 125 9.81 3.43 -13.05
CA SER A 125 10.16 4.74 -13.63
C SER A 125 9.82 5.91 -12.69
N VAL A 126 8.67 5.87 -12.02
CA VAL A 126 8.30 6.89 -11.01
C VAL A 126 9.21 6.81 -9.80
N TRP A 127 9.54 5.60 -9.33
CA TRP A 127 10.49 5.42 -8.23
C TRP A 127 11.87 6.00 -8.56
N LEU A 128 12.36 5.79 -9.79
CA LEU A 128 13.62 6.40 -10.28
C LEU A 128 13.53 7.93 -10.32
N GLU A 129 12.43 8.46 -10.85
CA GLU A 129 12.22 9.91 -11.01
C GLU A 129 12.19 10.66 -9.68
N VAL A 130 11.63 10.05 -8.62
CA VAL A 130 11.58 10.64 -7.28
C VAL A 130 12.82 10.37 -6.44
N GLY A 131 13.78 9.56 -6.93
CA GLY A 131 15.03 9.22 -6.25
C GLY A 131 14.89 8.08 -5.23
N GLY A 132 13.82 7.28 -5.31
CA GLY A 132 13.57 6.14 -4.45
C GLY A 132 12.99 6.50 -3.08
N PHE A 133 12.95 5.49 -2.20
CA PHE A 133 12.55 5.69 -0.80
C PHE A 133 13.69 6.32 0.01
N LYS A 134 13.36 7.18 0.97
CA LYS A 134 14.32 7.75 1.89
C LYS A 134 14.91 6.67 2.80
N GLU A 135 16.23 6.58 2.87
CA GLU A 135 16.93 5.57 3.68
C GLU A 135 17.26 6.11 5.07
N GLY A 136 17.33 5.24 6.08
CA GLY A 136 17.78 5.57 7.44
C GLY A 136 16.71 5.44 8.54
N GLY A 137 15.48 5.01 8.22
CA GLY A 137 14.41 4.79 9.21
C GLY A 137 13.03 4.74 8.60
N ILE A 138 12.01 4.61 9.46
CA ILE A 138 10.59 4.65 9.07
C ILE A 138 10.02 6.06 9.29
N ILE A 139 10.53 6.78 10.30
CA ILE A 139 10.07 8.12 10.68
C ILE A 139 11.18 9.13 10.46
N TRP A 140 10.84 10.27 9.84
CA TRP A 140 11.71 11.40 9.58
C TRP A 140 11.06 12.68 10.09
N GLY A 141 11.49 13.12 11.28
CA GLY A 141 10.78 14.19 11.96
C GLY A 141 9.35 13.78 12.29
N ASN A 142 8.36 14.44 11.69
CA ASN A 142 6.94 14.16 11.86
C ASN A 142 6.33 13.37 10.69
N GLN A 143 7.14 12.93 9.71
CA GLN A 143 6.64 12.24 8.51
C GLN A 143 7.06 10.78 8.50
N LEU A 144 6.14 9.91 8.10
CA LEU A 144 6.41 8.51 7.80
C LEU A 144 7.01 8.35 6.40
N LEU A 145 7.67 7.22 6.16
CA LEU A 145 8.35 6.91 4.91
C LEU A 145 7.40 6.96 3.70
N ASP A 146 6.20 6.43 3.86
CA ASP A 146 5.14 6.42 2.85
C ASP A 146 4.66 7.84 2.50
N ASN A 147 4.50 8.72 3.49
CA ASN A 147 4.14 10.11 3.26
C ASN A 147 5.23 10.86 2.48
N ILE A 148 6.51 10.61 2.78
CA ILE A 148 7.63 11.23 2.06
C ILE A 148 7.61 10.79 0.59
N PHE A 149 7.39 9.50 0.33
CA PHE A 149 7.30 8.98 -1.03
C PHE A 149 6.07 9.53 -1.77
N TYR A 150 4.89 9.56 -1.11
CA TYR A 150 3.68 10.18 -1.64
C TYR A 150 3.93 11.64 -2.07
N GLU A 151 4.50 12.47 -1.19
CA GLU A 151 4.79 13.88 -1.49
C GLU A 151 5.76 14.03 -2.66
N ALA A 152 6.79 13.19 -2.75
CA ALA A 152 7.73 13.20 -3.86
C ALA A 152 7.05 12.85 -5.20
N VAL A 153 6.15 11.87 -5.22
CA VAL A 153 5.36 11.49 -6.40
C VAL A 153 4.43 12.62 -6.83
N LYS A 154 3.73 13.26 -5.88
CA LYS A 154 2.86 14.41 -6.14
C LYS A 154 3.65 15.61 -6.67
N ALA A 155 4.83 15.90 -6.11
CA ALA A 155 5.69 17.01 -6.53
C ALA A 155 6.18 16.86 -7.99
N LYS A 156 6.22 15.63 -8.52
CA LYS A 156 6.51 15.34 -9.93
C LYS A 156 5.28 15.43 -10.85
N GLY A 157 4.12 15.77 -10.31
CA GLY A 157 2.87 15.93 -11.08
C GLY A 157 2.11 14.64 -11.35
N HIS A 158 2.53 13.52 -10.76
CA HIS A 158 1.81 12.25 -10.92
C HIS A 158 0.49 12.23 -10.15
N LYS A 159 -0.50 11.56 -10.73
CA LYS A 159 -1.75 11.24 -10.02
C LYS A 159 -1.49 10.18 -8.96
N VAL A 160 -2.16 10.31 -7.83
CA VAL A 160 -2.20 9.28 -6.77
C VAL A 160 -3.62 8.83 -6.58
N GLY A 161 -3.83 7.52 -6.46
CA GLY A 161 -5.16 6.93 -6.38
C GLY A 161 -5.31 5.87 -5.30
N ILE A 162 -6.57 5.46 -5.10
CA ILE A 162 -6.96 4.37 -4.22
C ILE A 162 -7.74 3.34 -5.05
N ALA A 163 -7.22 2.11 -5.13
CA ALA A 163 -7.87 0.99 -5.78
C ALA A 163 -9.06 0.52 -4.93
N LYS A 164 -10.29 0.82 -5.36
CA LYS A 164 -11.51 0.56 -4.60
C LYS A 164 -11.88 -0.92 -4.52
N GLY A 165 -11.44 -1.71 -5.49
CA GLY A 165 -11.65 -3.15 -5.53
C GLY A 165 -10.60 -3.95 -4.77
N ILE A 166 -9.44 -3.37 -4.47
CA ILE A 166 -8.39 -4.02 -3.69
C ILE A 166 -8.66 -3.78 -2.20
N TYR A 167 -8.89 -4.88 -1.47
CA TYR A 167 -8.98 -4.88 -0.02
C TYR A 167 -7.87 -5.74 0.58
N LEU A 168 -7.05 -5.13 1.43
CA LEU A 168 -6.05 -5.84 2.23
C LEU A 168 -6.49 -5.84 3.69
N PHE A 169 -6.61 -7.03 4.27
CA PHE A 169 -6.80 -7.17 5.71
C PHE A 169 -5.49 -6.79 6.41
N HIS A 170 -5.55 -5.83 7.33
CA HIS A 170 -4.38 -5.26 7.98
C HIS A 170 -4.43 -5.52 9.48
N LEU A 171 -3.39 -6.14 10.01
CA LEU A 171 -3.23 -6.44 11.44
C LEU A 171 -2.77 -5.21 12.25
N TYR A 172 -2.94 -4.00 11.72
CA TYR A 172 -2.50 -2.76 12.33
C TYR A 172 -2.81 -2.67 13.81
N ARG A 173 -1.76 -2.62 14.63
CA ARG A 173 -1.82 -2.55 16.10
C ARG A 173 -2.67 -3.64 16.74
N PHE A 174 -2.69 -4.84 16.16
CA PHE A 174 -3.42 -5.97 16.71
C PHE A 174 -2.81 -6.37 18.06
N GLY A 175 -3.65 -6.54 19.09
CA GLY A 175 -3.19 -6.85 20.46
C GLY A 175 -2.46 -5.70 21.17
N LYS A 176 -2.47 -4.47 20.62
CA LYS A 176 -1.78 -3.31 21.21
C LYS A 176 -2.72 -2.13 21.45
N ASP A 177 -2.39 -1.30 22.43
CA ASP A 177 -3.06 -0.01 22.61
C ASP A 177 -2.89 0.85 21.33
N ARG A 178 -3.97 1.51 20.88
CA ARG A 178 -3.96 2.42 19.74
C ARG A 178 -2.94 3.57 19.88
N LYS A 179 -2.56 3.92 21.11
CA LYS A 179 -1.57 4.95 21.42
C LYS A 179 -0.12 4.44 21.41
N ASP A 180 0.07 3.13 21.45
CA ASP A 180 1.40 2.54 21.42
C ASP A 180 2.04 2.71 20.04
N LYS A 181 3.13 3.50 19.98
CA LYS A 181 3.93 3.75 18.79
C LYS A 181 5.29 3.06 18.82
N THR A 182 5.53 2.15 19.76
CA THR A 182 6.84 1.49 19.94
C THR A 182 7.30 0.71 18.72
N HIS A 183 6.35 0.27 17.87
CA HIS A 183 6.65 -0.39 16.60
C HIS A 183 7.27 0.54 15.56
N LEU A 184 7.17 1.87 15.74
CA LEU A 184 7.72 2.89 14.84
C LEU A 184 9.09 3.39 15.26
N SER A 185 9.55 3.04 16.47
CA SER A 185 10.84 3.47 17.05
C SER A 185 11.96 2.48 16.77
#